data_73afb491192e1be2361278051c7ec417
#
_entry.id   73afb491192e1be2361278051c7ec417
#
_cell.length_a   1.000
_cell.length_b   1.000
_cell.length_c   1.000
_cell.angle_alpha   90.00
_cell.angle_beta   90.00
_cell.angle_gamma   90.00
#
_symmetry.space_group_name_H-M   'P 1'
#
loop_
_entity.id
_entity.type
_entity.pdbx_description
1 polymer ?
#
loop_
_entity_poly.entity_id
_entity_poly.type
_entity_poly.pdbx_seq_one_letter_code
_entity_poly.pdbx_strand_id
1 'polypeptide(L)'
;MTAKWNREEQLAEIAKLDAYRVRTESRLKELKADGVELEHKKTGARIFLLLADDANKVFTIGFRTPPQDSTGVAHIVEHTVLCGSEKYWAKDPFMELVKGSLNTFLNAMTYPDRTVYPVASCNPKDFENLMDVYLDAVFHPLFYKEEKIFRQEGWRYELESEDAKLVRNGVVYNEMKGAYSDPDQVLERAIDEALFPGHPYAEESGGDPDFIPDLTYEAYLDFHRRYYHPSNSFIYLYGDLDMAERLRYLDESYLSKYERLAIDSAIPVPKRLGAPVSVSRPYSIGETESEERAAYVSLNLRVGGQLDPVEYSAYQALDYVLLKAPGALLHDALIEEGFGDDVYGGYANGIREPYFQITAKHLRREQKDSFLRRVRELLTEIAEDGLDHEMLLAAINMAEFRAREANFGSAPKGLVYGLQSFESWIYDADPCLHLRFAGLFDELRRKVGENYFENLIREALLENENYAVVELYPVRRGRGETRGKEGGDECGGAAGADCLRQRDAGISGCGRQRRGASHDTDALPRGFGGGE
;
A
#
# COMPACT_ATOMS: atom_id res chain seq x y z
N MET A 1 -24.21 8.37 -32.01
CA MET A 1 -24.84 7.24 -31.27
C MET A 1 -23.71 6.35 -30.88
N THR A 2 -23.30 6.36 -29.62
CA THR A 2 -22.34 5.40 -29.07
C THR A 2 -22.95 4.02 -29.23
N ALA A 3 -22.24 3.08 -29.86
CA ALA A 3 -22.67 1.69 -29.95
C ALA A 3 -22.95 1.22 -28.52
N LYS A 4 -24.12 0.60 -28.31
CA LYS A 4 -24.48 0.07 -26.99
C LYS A 4 -23.41 -0.96 -26.63
N TRP A 5 -22.77 -0.80 -25.48
CA TRP A 5 -21.75 -1.72 -24.97
C TRP A 5 -22.28 -3.17 -25.02
N ASN A 6 -21.53 -4.06 -25.67
CA ASN A 6 -21.92 -5.45 -25.88
C ASN A 6 -20.78 -6.39 -25.46
N ARG A 7 -21.01 -7.10 -24.36
CA ARG A 7 -20.06 -8.04 -23.78
C ARG A 7 -19.54 -9.12 -24.74
N GLU A 8 -20.45 -9.78 -25.46
CA GLU A 8 -20.09 -10.91 -26.33
C GLU A 8 -19.22 -10.43 -27.51
N GLU A 9 -19.52 -9.26 -28.03
CA GLU A 9 -18.74 -8.62 -29.08
C GLU A 9 -17.35 -8.27 -28.58
N GLN A 10 -17.21 -7.69 -27.36
CA GLN A 10 -15.92 -7.37 -26.74
C GLN A 10 -15.05 -8.63 -26.60
N LEU A 11 -15.59 -9.72 -26.03
CA LEU A 11 -14.86 -10.97 -25.88
C LEU A 11 -14.43 -11.57 -27.23
N ALA A 12 -15.30 -11.50 -28.24
CA ALA A 12 -14.99 -11.97 -29.58
C ALA A 12 -13.88 -11.15 -30.26
N GLU A 13 -13.85 -9.83 -30.05
CA GLU A 13 -12.79 -8.97 -30.59
C GLU A 13 -11.46 -9.16 -29.85
N ILE A 14 -11.48 -9.33 -28.54
CA ILE A 14 -10.28 -9.65 -27.74
C ILE A 14 -9.65 -10.98 -28.23
N ALA A 15 -10.47 -12.00 -28.49
CA ALA A 15 -9.99 -13.32 -28.93
C ALA A 15 -9.29 -13.27 -30.31
N LYS A 16 -9.47 -12.23 -31.11
CA LYS A 16 -8.80 -12.05 -32.40
C LYS A 16 -7.41 -11.42 -32.32
N LEU A 17 -6.99 -10.97 -31.12
CA LEU A 17 -5.73 -10.26 -30.94
C LEU A 17 -4.56 -11.24 -30.77
N ASP A 18 -3.80 -11.44 -31.84
CA ASP A 18 -2.66 -12.40 -31.86
C ASP A 18 -1.55 -12.06 -30.86
N ALA A 19 -1.39 -10.78 -30.47
CA ALA A 19 -0.37 -10.35 -29.52
C ALA A 19 -0.61 -10.89 -28.09
N TYR A 20 -1.83 -11.31 -27.79
CA TYR A 20 -2.22 -11.73 -26.44
C TYR A 20 -2.58 -13.21 -26.36
N ARG A 21 -2.45 -13.77 -25.16
CA ARG A 21 -2.92 -15.10 -24.79
C ARG A 21 -3.86 -14.97 -23.60
N VAL A 22 -5.08 -15.50 -23.72
CA VAL A 22 -6.00 -15.61 -22.58
C VAL A 22 -5.44 -16.61 -21.58
N ARG A 23 -5.36 -16.21 -20.32
CA ARG A 23 -4.96 -17.07 -19.20
C ARG A 23 -6.16 -17.62 -18.47
N THR A 24 -7.07 -16.72 -18.07
CA THR A 24 -8.30 -17.08 -17.36
C THR A 24 -9.46 -16.19 -17.81
N GLU A 25 -10.67 -16.74 -17.74
CA GLU A 25 -11.92 -16.00 -17.90
C GLU A 25 -12.84 -16.34 -16.73
N SER A 26 -13.53 -15.33 -16.18
CA SER A 26 -14.40 -15.49 -15.03
C SER A 26 -15.63 -14.59 -15.13
N ARG A 27 -16.82 -15.19 -14.97
CA ARG A 27 -18.06 -14.42 -14.83
C ARG A 27 -18.28 -14.04 -13.36
N LEU A 28 -18.24 -12.77 -13.06
CA LEU A 28 -18.51 -12.19 -11.74
C LEU A 28 -19.96 -11.66 -11.71
N LYS A 29 -20.90 -12.55 -11.39
CA LYS A 29 -22.34 -12.23 -11.49
C LYS A 29 -22.75 -11.11 -10.54
N GLU A 30 -22.20 -11.10 -9.35
CA GLU A 30 -22.49 -10.13 -8.30
C GLU A 30 -22.04 -8.73 -8.71
N LEU A 31 -20.92 -8.61 -9.39
CA LEU A 31 -20.39 -7.35 -9.91
C LEU A 31 -20.98 -6.99 -11.27
N LYS A 32 -21.77 -7.88 -11.88
CA LYS A 32 -22.27 -7.75 -13.26
C LYS A 32 -21.15 -7.52 -14.27
N ALA A 33 -20.00 -8.14 -14.05
CA ALA A 33 -18.78 -7.94 -14.80
C ALA A 33 -18.18 -9.28 -15.28
N ASP A 34 -17.27 -9.21 -16.25
CA ASP A 34 -16.48 -10.35 -16.72
C ASP A 34 -14.99 -10.03 -16.55
N GLY A 35 -14.31 -10.86 -15.78
CA GLY A 35 -12.86 -10.81 -15.64
C GLY A 35 -12.17 -11.63 -16.72
N VAL A 36 -11.22 -11.04 -17.43
CA VAL A 36 -10.37 -11.71 -18.43
C VAL A 36 -8.92 -11.40 -18.14
N GLU A 37 -8.16 -12.42 -17.77
CA GLU A 37 -6.72 -12.27 -17.62
C GLU A 37 -6.01 -12.65 -18.90
N LEU A 38 -5.13 -11.77 -19.35
CA LEU A 38 -4.31 -11.94 -20.55
C LEU A 38 -2.82 -11.88 -20.21
N GLU A 39 -2.03 -12.49 -21.07
CA GLU A 39 -0.57 -12.28 -21.10
C GLU A 39 -0.17 -11.78 -22.49
N HIS A 40 0.59 -10.70 -22.54
CA HIS A 40 1.21 -10.25 -23.79
C HIS A 40 2.34 -11.22 -24.18
N LYS A 41 2.21 -11.88 -25.33
CA LYS A 41 3.08 -13.03 -25.73
C LYS A 41 4.55 -12.65 -25.82
N LYS A 42 4.87 -11.46 -26.35
CA LYS A 42 6.23 -11.00 -26.55
C LYS A 42 6.95 -10.66 -25.24
N THR A 43 6.32 -9.89 -24.37
CA THR A 43 6.96 -9.36 -23.16
C THR A 43 6.65 -10.13 -21.89
N GLY A 44 5.50 -10.83 -21.83
CA GLY A 44 4.99 -11.44 -20.62
C GLY A 44 4.23 -10.49 -19.71
N ALA A 45 3.94 -9.26 -20.15
CA ALA A 45 3.09 -8.33 -19.41
C ALA A 45 1.75 -9.00 -19.07
N ARG A 46 1.31 -8.82 -17.83
CA ARG A 46 0.03 -9.35 -17.33
C ARG A 46 -1.05 -8.28 -17.47
N ILE A 47 -2.17 -8.62 -18.07
CA ILE A 47 -3.27 -7.68 -18.26
C ILE A 47 -4.55 -8.30 -17.67
N PHE A 48 -5.24 -7.57 -16.82
CA PHE A 48 -6.54 -7.96 -16.32
C PHE A 48 -7.62 -6.97 -16.76
N LEU A 49 -8.57 -7.47 -17.54
CA LEU A 49 -9.73 -6.73 -17.99
C LEU A 49 -10.91 -7.06 -17.10
N LEU A 50 -11.57 -6.06 -16.55
CA LEU A 50 -12.84 -6.23 -15.85
C LEU A 50 -13.92 -5.48 -16.64
N LEU A 51 -14.57 -6.22 -17.55
CA LEU A 51 -15.58 -5.70 -18.46
C LEU A 51 -16.88 -5.44 -17.69
N ALA A 52 -17.29 -4.17 -17.62
CA ALA A 52 -18.50 -3.74 -16.91
C ALA A 52 -19.19 -2.62 -17.71
N ASP A 53 -20.53 -2.55 -17.60
CA ASP A 53 -21.32 -1.42 -18.15
C ASP A 53 -21.24 -0.24 -17.16
N ASP A 54 -20.08 0.40 -17.12
CA ASP A 54 -19.78 1.53 -16.24
C ASP A 54 -18.99 2.60 -17.00
N ALA A 55 -19.57 3.81 -17.04
CA ALA A 55 -18.95 4.92 -17.72
C ALA A 55 -17.68 5.45 -17.04
N ASN A 56 -17.49 5.18 -15.74
CA ASN A 56 -16.29 5.59 -15.02
C ASN A 56 -15.16 4.58 -15.24
N LYS A 57 -14.41 4.81 -16.29
CA LYS A 57 -13.33 3.95 -16.76
C LYS A 57 -12.13 4.06 -15.86
N VAL A 58 -11.46 2.93 -15.61
CA VAL A 58 -10.23 2.88 -14.81
C VAL A 58 -9.11 2.21 -15.59
N PHE A 59 -7.95 2.80 -15.57
CA PHE A 59 -6.68 2.21 -15.95
C PHE A 59 -5.76 2.21 -14.74
N THR A 60 -5.07 1.10 -14.51
CA THR A 60 -3.99 1.03 -13.52
C THR A 60 -2.83 0.24 -14.11
N ILE A 61 -1.63 0.76 -14.03
CA ILE A 61 -0.42 -0.02 -14.25
C ILE A 61 0.33 -0.15 -12.93
N GLY A 62 0.72 -1.36 -12.58
CA GLY A 62 1.48 -1.65 -11.36
C GLY A 62 2.69 -2.52 -11.67
N PHE A 63 3.66 -2.46 -10.77
CA PHE A 63 4.88 -3.25 -10.81
C PHE A 63 5.12 -3.87 -9.44
N ARG A 64 5.68 -5.08 -9.39
CA ARG A 64 6.29 -5.57 -8.16
C ARG A 64 7.56 -4.77 -7.90
N THR A 65 7.65 -4.17 -6.75
CA THR A 65 8.77 -3.30 -6.34
C THR A 65 9.24 -3.64 -4.93
N PRO A 66 9.63 -4.92 -4.65
CA PRO A 66 10.06 -5.30 -3.32
C PRO A 66 11.31 -4.50 -2.93
N PRO A 67 11.29 -3.77 -1.79
CA PRO A 67 12.43 -3.02 -1.31
C PRO A 67 13.57 -3.97 -0.92
N GLN A 68 14.82 -3.55 -1.17
CA GLN A 68 16.03 -4.28 -0.77
C GLN A 68 16.72 -3.64 0.43
N ASP A 69 16.34 -2.40 0.71
CA ASP A 69 16.78 -1.58 1.82
C ASP A 69 15.72 -0.51 2.12
N SER A 70 15.93 0.26 3.17
CA SER A 70 15.00 1.29 3.63
C SER A 70 15.30 2.69 3.07
N THR A 71 15.98 2.79 1.91
CA THR A 71 16.27 4.08 1.24
C THR A 71 15.04 4.72 0.60
N GLY A 72 13.90 4.02 0.54
CA GLY A 72 12.67 4.54 -0.06
C GLY A 72 12.75 4.72 -1.58
N VAL A 73 13.64 3.96 -2.24
CA VAL A 73 13.83 4.08 -3.69
C VAL A 73 12.54 3.87 -4.47
N ALA A 74 11.64 2.96 -4.02
CA ALA A 74 10.36 2.71 -4.66
C ALA A 74 9.46 3.95 -4.62
N HIS A 75 9.38 4.63 -3.47
CA HIS A 75 8.60 5.85 -3.26
C HIS A 75 9.17 7.04 -4.05
N ILE A 76 10.50 7.19 -4.04
CA ILE A 76 11.17 8.24 -4.83
C ILE A 76 10.94 8.02 -6.33
N VAL A 77 10.98 6.77 -6.83
CA VAL A 77 10.65 6.46 -8.23
C VAL A 77 9.18 6.76 -8.52
N GLU A 78 8.26 6.44 -7.60
CA GLU A 78 6.83 6.75 -7.73
C GLU A 78 6.60 8.24 -8.01
N HIS A 79 7.19 9.12 -7.19
CA HIS A 79 7.10 10.57 -7.39
C HIS A 79 7.73 11.02 -8.71
N THR A 80 8.92 10.54 -8.99
CA THR A 80 9.77 11.07 -10.07
C THR A 80 9.34 10.66 -11.47
N VAL A 81 8.71 9.49 -11.67
CA VAL A 81 8.17 9.11 -12.99
C VAL A 81 7.11 10.08 -13.48
N LEU A 82 6.37 10.71 -12.55
CA LEU A 82 5.33 11.69 -12.86
C LEU A 82 5.87 13.12 -13.08
N CYS A 83 7.19 13.32 -12.94
CA CYS A 83 7.84 14.63 -13.12
C CYS A 83 8.35 14.87 -14.56
N GLY A 84 7.72 14.24 -15.56
CA GLY A 84 8.03 14.39 -16.99
C GLY A 84 8.46 13.08 -17.65
N SER A 85 8.19 13.01 -18.95
CA SER A 85 8.48 11.83 -19.76
C SER A 85 8.92 12.20 -21.19
N GLU A 86 9.23 11.22 -22.03
CA GLU A 86 9.71 11.48 -23.39
C GLU A 86 8.70 12.23 -24.25
N LYS A 87 7.40 11.93 -24.15
CA LYS A 87 6.33 12.66 -24.87
C LYS A 87 5.91 13.94 -24.17
N TYR A 88 6.00 13.96 -22.83
CA TYR A 88 5.43 15.03 -22.00
C TYR A 88 6.53 15.73 -21.18
N TRP A 89 7.18 16.70 -21.84
CA TRP A 89 8.31 17.45 -21.28
C TRP A 89 7.93 18.56 -20.29
N ALA A 90 6.70 18.61 -19.82
CA ALA A 90 6.31 19.57 -18.80
C ALA A 90 7.05 19.31 -17.49
N LYS A 91 7.32 20.37 -16.74
CA LYS A 91 7.99 20.28 -15.42
C LYS A 91 7.24 19.36 -14.44
N ASP A 92 5.91 19.40 -14.50
CA ASP A 92 5.01 18.59 -13.67
C ASP A 92 3.74 18.26 -14.48
N PRO A 93 3.80 17.26 -15.37
CA PRO A 93 2.63 16.85 -16.16
C PRO A 93 1.47 16.39 -15.27
N PHE A 94 1.78 15.80 -14.11
CA PHE A 94 0.79 15.34 -13.15
C PHE A 94 -0.07 16.51 -12.63
N MET A 95 0.56 17.60 -12.20
CA MET A 95 -0.18 18.78 -11.72
C MET A 95 -0.98 19.48 -12.83
N GLU A 96 -0.52 19.43 -14.07
CA GLU A 96 -1.30 19.92 -15.22
C GLU A 96 -2.54 19.05 -15.46
N LEU A 97 -2.44 17.73 -15.30
CA LEU A 97 -3.58 16.81 -15.37
C LEU A 97 -4.56 17.03 -14.21
N VAL A 98 -4.07 17.19 -12.98
CA VAL A 98 -4.93 17.50 -11.81
C VAL A 98 -5.78 18.75 -12.05
N LYS A 99 -5.21 19.76 -12.70
CA LYS A 99 -5.90 21.04 -12.97
C LYS A 99 -6.78 21.04 -14.20
N GLY A 100 -6.39 20.29 -15.24
CA GLY A 100 -6.92 20.44 -16.59
C GLY A 100 -7.72 19.26 -17.11
N SER A 101 -7.62 18.06 -16.52
CA SER A 101 -8.35 16.88 -16.98
C SER A 101 -9.74 16.74 -16.32
N LEU A 102 -10.56 15.90 -16.91
CA LEU A 102 -11.89 15.52 -16.40
C LEU A 102 -11.81 14.25 -15.55
N ASN A 103 -10.66 14.00 -14.92
CA ASN A 103 -10.43 12.81 -14.12
C ASN A 103 -11.44 12.72 -12.97
N THR A 104 -11.82 11.50 -12.63
CA THR A 104 -12.56 11.17 -11.42
C THR A 104 -11.63 10.61 -10.35
N PHE A 105 -10.42 10.18 -10.74
CA PHE A 105 -9.35 9.79 -9.87
C PHE A 105 -8.00 9.89 -10.59
N LEU A 106 -6.99 10.36 -9.88
CA LEU A 106 -5.62 10.50 -10.36
C LEU A 106 -4.67 10.38 -9.19
N ASN A 107 -3.82 9.33 -9.16
CA ASN A 107 -2.86 9.14 -8.07
C ASN A 107 -1.71 8.22 -8.50
N ALA A 108 -0.73 8.06 -7.61
CA ALA A 108 0.25 6.98 -7.57
C ALA A 108 0.37 6.50 -6.13
N MET A 109 0.72 5.24 -5.92
CA MET A 109 0.74 4.63 -4.57
C MET A 109 1.86 3.61 -4.48
N THR A 110 2.72 3.77 -3.48
CA THR A 110 3.75 2.79 -3.10
C THR A 110 3.27 1.97 -1.91
N TYR A 111 3.25 0.66 -2.08
CA TYR A 111 2.96 -0.34 -1.06
C TYR A 111 4.24 -1.09 -0.67
N PRO A 112 4.21 -1.93 0.37
CA PRO A 112 5.39 -2.68 0.81
C PRO A 112 6.03 -3.58 -0.25
N ASP A 113 5.32 -3.94 -1.31
CA ASP A 113 5.79 -4.90 -2.32
C ASP A 113 5.46 -4.52 -3.76
N ARG A 114 4.75 -3.43 -3.97
CA ARG A 114 4.30 -2.96 -5.29
C ARG A 114 4.16 -1.46 -5.35
N THR A 115 4.27 -0.91 -6.55
CA THR A 115 3.92 0.48 -6.84
C THR A 115 2.89 0.49 -7.96
N VAL A 116 1.79 1.24 -7.79
CA VAL A 116 0.67 1.29 -8.73
C VAL A 116 0.33 2.71 -9.12
N TYR A 117 -0.10 2.88 -10.36
CA TYR A 117 -0.40 4.16 -11.00
C TYR A 117 -1.82 4.14 -11.56
N PRO A 118 -2.84 4.43 -10.74
CA PRO A 118 -4.24 4.41 -11.15
C PRO A 118 -4.73 5.76 -11.66
N VAL A 119 -5.56 5.71 -12.71
CA VAL A 119 -6.33 6.85 -13.21
C VAL A 119 -7.75 6.44 -13.55
N ALA A 120 -8.70 7.36 -13.42
CA ALA A 120 -10.09 7.15 -13.80
C ALA A 120 -10.71 8.39 -14.44
N SER A 121 -11.58 8.18 -15.42
CA SER A 121 -12.37 9.24 -16.05
C SER A 121 -13.65 8.69 -16.68
N CYS A 122 -14.74 9.45 -16.56
CA CYS A 122 -15.97 9.19 -17.30
C CYS A 122 -15.89 9.64 -18.77
N ASN A 123 -14.97 10.54 -19.11
CA ASN A 123 -14.81 11.05 -20.47
C ASN A 123 -13.86 10.13 -21.26
N PRO A 124 -14.28 9.52 -22.38
CA PRO A 124 -13.44 8.59 -23.14
C PRO A 124 -12.13 9.21 -23.63
N LYS A 125 -12.17 10.46 -24.12
CA LYS A 125 -10.96 11.10 -24.65
C LYS A 125 -9.99 11.50 -23.55
N ASP A 126 -10.48 11.96 -22.43
CA ASP A 126 -9.68 12.25 -21.26
C ASP A 126 -9.02 10.97 -20.70
N PHE A 127 -9.79 9.88 -20.60
CA PHE A 127 -9.27 8.57 -20.22
C PHE A 127 -8.11 8.11 -21.11
N GLU A 128 -8.24 8.25 -22.43
CA GLU A 128 -7.17 7.93 -23.38
C GLU A 128 -5.91 8.76 -23.12
N ASN A 129 -6.08 10.06 -22.91
CA ASN A 129 -4.97 10.96 -22.62
C ASN A 129 -4.28 10.60 -21.29
N LEU A 130 -5.06 10.33 -20.23
CA LEU A 130 -4.53 9.92 -18.92
C LEU A 130 -3.76 8.61 -19.03
N MET A 131 -4.30 7.63 -19.75
CA MET A 131 -3.64 6.34 -19.98
C MET A 131 -2.31 6.52 -20.73
N ASP A 132 -2.26 7.34 -21.78
CA ASP A 132 -1.02 7.58 -22.54
C ASP A 132 0.03 8.31 -21.70
N VAL A 133 -0.37 9.35 -20.95
CA VAL A 133 0.57 10.07 -20.06
C VAL A 133 1.17 9.14 -19.02
N TYR A 134 0.37 8.29 -18.38
CA TYR A 134 0.87 7.38 -17.35
C TYR A 134 1.76 6.26 -17.91
N LEU A 135 1.41 5.72 -19.08
CA LEU A 135 2.25 4.73 -19.76
C LEU A 135 3.60 5.32 -20.15
N ASP A 136 3.61 6.53 -20.72
CA ASP A 136 4.87 7.18 -21.09
C ASP A 136 5.69 7.58 -19.86
N ALA A 137 5.04 8.01 -18.79
CA ALA A 137 5.67 8.36 -17.53
C ALA A 137 6.42 7.15 -16.91
N VAL A 138 5.77 6.01 -16.81
CA VAL A 138 6.37 4.83 -16.15
C VAL A 138 7.42 4.13 -17.02
N PHE A 139 7.31 4.17 -18.36
CA PHE A 139 8.25 3.49 -19.25
C PHE A 139 9.37 4.38 -19.79
N HIS A 140 9.14 5.68 -19.93
CA HIS A 140 10.07 6.64 -20.54
C HIS A 140 10.25 7.90 -19.70
N PRO A 141 10.55 7.80 -18.38
CA PRO A 141 10.64 8.96 -17.51
C PRO A 141 11.83 9.86 -17.87
N LEU A 142 11.64 11.17 -17.65
CA LEU A 142 12.63 12.19 -17.98
C LEU A 142 13.88 12.16 -17.09
N PHE A 143 13.81 11.59 -15.91
CA PHE A 143 14.88 11.59 -14.93
C PHE A 143 16.17 10.87 -15.41
N TYR A 144 16.12 10.07 -16.46
CA TYR A 144 17.33 9.55 -17.11
C TYR A 144 18.19 10.62 -17.76
N LYS A 145 17.56 11.77 -18.10
CA LYS A 145 18.21 12.92 -18.73
C LYS A 145 18.39 14.10 -17.78
N GLU A 146 17.61 14.12 -16.68
CA GLU A 146 17.51 15.24 -15.74
C GLU A 146 17.65 14.76 -14.29
N GLU A 147 18.89 14.63 -13.81
CA GLU A 147 19.18 14.22 -12.41
C GLU A 147 18.49 15.12 -11.37
N LYS A 148 18.20 16.38 -11.72
CA LYS A 148 17.54 17.34 -10.83
C LYS A 148 16.18 16.86 -10.34
N ILE A 149 15.46 16.03 -11.12
CA ILE A 149 14.20 15.44 -10.73
C ILE A 149 14.41 14.56 -9.48
N PHE A 150 15.42 13.69 -9.50
CA PHE A 150 15.81 12.90 -8.33
C PHE A 150 16.20 13.76 -7.14
N ARG A 151 17.02 14.81 -7.37
CA ARG A 151 17.46 15.71 -6.31
C ARG A 151 16.31 16.53 -5.69
N GLN A 152 15.29 16.87 -6.47
CA GLN A 152 14.13 17.60 -5.98
C GLN A 152 13.18 16.69 -5.19
N GLU A 153 12.79 15.56 -5.76
CA GLU A 153 11.79 14.68 -5.17
C GLU A 153 12.40 13.78 -4.08
N GLY A 154 13.57 13.20 -4.30
CA GLY A 154 14.24 12.31 -3.36
C GLY A 154 14.90 13.06 -2.22
N TRP A 155 16.19 13.36 -2.39
CA TRP A 155 16.93 14.11 -1.38
C TRP A 155 18.14 14.86 -1.99
N ARG A 156 18.57 15.93 -1.30
CA ARG A 156 19.76 16.71 -1.60
C ARG A 156 20.28 17.42 -0.36
N TYR A 157 21.51 17.88 -0.43
CA TYR A 157 21.99 18.89 0.49
C TYR A 157 21.52 20.29 0.06
N GLU A 158 21.14 21.11 1.01
CA GLU A 158 20.74 22.49 0.79
C GLU A 158 21.43 23.42 1.78
N LEU A 159 21.95 24.56 1.25
CA LEU A 159 22.64 25.59 2.00
C LEU A 159 22.00 26.95 1.64
N GLU A 160 21.36 27.61 2.63
CA GLU A 160 20.67 28.89 2.37
C GLU A 160 21.62 30.07 2.17
N SER A 161 22.79 30.06 2.82
CA SER A 161 23.87 31.03 2.69
C SER A 161 25.19 30.36 3.04
N GLU A 162 26.30 31.02 2.77
CA GLU A 162 27.65 30.53 3.13
C GLU A 162 27.82 30.25 4.63
N ASP A 163 27.14 31.01 5.47
CA ASP A 163 27.17 30.88 6.94
C ASP A 163 26.06 29.98 7.49
N ALA A 164 25.14 29.48 6.64
CA ALA A 164 24.05 28.64 7.08
C ALA A 164 24.50 27.20 7.36
N LYS A 165 23.80 26.51 8.25
CA LYS A 165 24.02 25.09 8.46
C LYS A 165 23.56 24.31 7.22
N LEU A 166 24.40 23.39 6.75
CA LEU A 166 24.05 22.45 5.69
C LEU A 166 22.91 21.56 6.17
N VAL A 167 21.82 21.46 5.39
CA VAL A 167 20.64 20.65 5.73
C VAL A 167 20.33 19.68 4.61
N ARG A 168 19.66 18.57 4.95
CA ARG A 168 19.08 17.66 3.99
C ARG A 168 17.67 18.12 3.64
N ASN A 169 17.32 18.11 2.35
CA ASN A 169 16.02 18.52 1.83
C ASN A 169 15.63 17.61 0.66
N GLY A 170 14.35 17.49 0.40
CA GLY A 170 13.73 16.70 -0.68
C GLY A 170 12.25 16.50 -0.38
N VAL A 171 11.42 16.28 -1.39
CA VAL A 171 9.98 16.10 -1.17
C VAL A 171 9.72 14.85 -0.35
N VAL A 172 10.16 13.68 -0.81
CA VAL A 172 10.00 12.40 -0.11
C VAL A 172 10.75 12.41 1.23
N TYR A 173 11.99 12.93 1.27
CA TYR A 173 12.75 13.04 2.52
C TYR A 173 11.99 13.82 3.60
N ASN A 174 11.41 14.96 3.25
CA ASN A 174 10.67 15.80 4.20
C ASN A 174 9.32 15.17 4.59
N GLU A 175 8.65 14.52 3.64
CA GLU A 175 7.42 13.78 3.90
C GLU A 175 7.64 12.67 4.91
N MET A 176 8.61 11.80 4.65
CA MET A 176 8.94 10.69 5.55
C MET A 176 9.46 11.16 6.90
N LYS A 177 10.26 12.25 6.93
CA LYS A 177 10.66 12.88 8.19
C LYS A 177 9.45 13.40 8.98
N GLY A 178 8.41 13.89 8.30
CA GLY A 178 7.13 14.26 8.91
C GLY A 178 6.39 13.04 9.44
N ALA A 179 6.27 11.97 8.64
CA ALA A 179 5.61 10.72 9.01
C ALA A 179 6.25 10.08 10.26
N TYR A 180 7.57 10.01 10.31
CA TYR A 180 8.33 9.46 11.46
C TYR A 180 8.29 10.33 12.72
N SER A 181 7.61 11.47 12.69
CA SER A 181 7.26 12.21 13.91
C SER A 181 6.01 11.67 14.62
N ASP A 182 5.24 10.81 13.94
CA ASP A 182 4.09 10.11 14.49
C ASP A 182 4.55 8.82 15.19
N PRO A 183 4.22 8.60 16.48
CA PRO A 183 4.53 7.36 17.17
C PRO A 183 3.95 6.11 16.52
N ASP A 184 2.77 6.19 15.89
CA ASP A 184 2.13 5.06 15.24
C ASP A 184 2.97 4.60 14.03
N GLN A 185 3.57 5.50 13.25
CA GLN A 185 4.48 5.14 12.17
C GLN A 185 5.77 4.49 12.68
N VAL A 186 6.31 4.97 13.80
CA VAL A 186 7.48 4.34 14.45
C VAL A 186 7.13 2.93 14.95
N LEU A 187 5.90 2.74 15.44
CA LEU A 187 5.40 1.45 15.90
C LEU A 187 5.27 0.47 14.73
N GLU A 188 4.61 0.87 13.64
CA GLU A 188 4.44 0.04 12.44
C GLU A 188 5.78 -0.41 11.89
N ARG A 189 6.73 0.51 11.76
CA ARG A 189 8.09 0.17 11.32
C ARG A 189 8.76 -0.88 12.22
N ALA A 190 8.66 -0.72 13.54
CA ALA A 190 9.21 -1.67 14.49
C ALA A 190 8.51 -3.05 14.46
N ILE A 191 7.21 -3.07 14.15
CA ILE A 191 6.43 -4.30 13.95
C ILE A 191 6.93 -5.05 12.71
N ASP A 192 7.07 -4.36 11.58
CA ASP A 192 7.50 -4.98 10.32
C ASP A 192 8.92 -5.55 10.42
N GLU A 193 9.86 -4.81 11.03
CA GLU A 193 11.20 -5.32 11.33
C GLU A 193 11.19 -6.58 12.20
N ALA A 194 10.33 -6.59 13.21
CA ALA A 194 10.25 -7.71 14.16
C ALA A 194 9.56 -8.96 13.57
N LEU A 195 8.52 -8.76 12.75
CA LEU A 195 7.76 -9.85 12.15
C LEU A 195 8.42 -10.46 10.92
N PHE A 196 9.18 -9.66 10.14
CA PHE A 196 9.66 -10.07 8.82
C PHE A 196 11.19 -10.01 8.67
N PRO A 197 12.00 -10.49 9.62
CA PRO A 197 13.46 -10.34 9.57
C PRO A 197 14.05 -10.98 8.31
N GLY A 198 14.81 -10.18 7.53
CA GLY A 198 15.45 -10.61 6.29
C GLY A 198 14.49 -10.83 5.11
N HIS A 199 13.29 -10.28 5.19
CA HIS A 199 12.29 -10.24 4.13
C HIS A 199 12.08 -8.79 3.66
N PRO A 200 11.70 -8.54 2.39
CA PRO A 200 11.40 -7.18 1.92
C PRO A 200 10.43 -6.39 2.81
N TYR A 201 9.49 -7.03 3.47
CA TYR A 201 8.58 -6.36 4.42
C TYR A 201 9.26 -5.82 5.68
N ALA A 202 10.49 -6.25 5.99
CA ALA A 202 11.28 -5.64 7.06
C ALA A 202 11.91 -4.31 6.63
N GLU A 203 11.87 -3.96 5.35
CA GLU A 203 12.39 -2.71 4.82
C GLU A 203 11.26 -1.68 4.63
N GLU A 204 11.60 -0.40 4.79
CA GLU A 204 10.64 0.70 4.63
C GLU A 204 10.53 1.12 3.16
N SER A 205 9.46 0.70 2.48
CA SER A 205 9.25 1.03 1.06
C SER A 205 9.06 2.53 0.82
N GLY A 206 8.49 3.24 1.79
CA GLY A 206 8.33 4.69 1.78
C GLY A 206 9.65 5.44 2.01
N GLY A 207 10.61 4.80 2.67
CA GLY A 207 11.91 5.33 3.02
C GLY A 207 12.02 5.82 4.45
N ASP A 208 13.03 5.31 5.15
CA ASP A 208 13.41 5.79 6.47
C ASP A 208 14.32 7.03 6.32
N PRO A 209 13.99 8.16 6.97
CA PRO A 209 14.79 9.39 6.87
C PRO A 209 16.26 9.24 7.24
N ASP A 210 16.62 8.24 8.04
CA ASP A 210 18.01 7.95 8.38
C ASP A 210 18.74 7.22 7.23
N PHE A 211 18.02 6.52 6.35
CA PHE A 211 18.57 5.73 5.22
C PHE A 211 18.34 6.39 3.84
N ILE A 212 17.31 7.20 3.65
CA ILE A 212 17.05 7.91 2.38
C ILE A 212 18.32 8.60 1.84
N PRO A 213 19.17 9.26 2.66
CA PRO A 213 20.37 9.92 2.18
C PRO A 213 21.50 8.97 1.69
N ASP A 214 21.35 7.67 1.90
CA ASP A 214 22.30 6.67 1.38
C ASP A 214 21.97 6.28 -0.07
N LEU A 215 20.79 6.67 -0.59
CA LEU A 215 20.38 6.39 -1.96
C LEU A 215 21.19 7.23 -2.95
N THR A 216 21.93 6.56 -3.82
CA THR A 216 22.65 7.21 -4.92
C THR A 216 21.77 7.32 -6.17
N TYR A 217 22.10 8.25 -7.06
CA TYR A 217 21.38 8.40 -8.33
C TYR A 217 21.52 7.15 -9.21
N GLU A 218 22.67 6.49 -9.20
CA GLU A 218 22.90 5.24 -9.94
C GLU A 218 22.01 4.10 -9.43
N ALA A 219 21.94 3.90 -8.11
CA ALA A 219 21.08 2.87 -7.51
C ALA A 219 19.59 3.14 -7.81
N TYR A 220 19.19 4.41 -7.76
CA TYR A 220 17.85 4.83 -8.14
C TYR A 220 17.53 4.52 -9.61
N LEU A 221 18.43 4.82 -10.55
CA LEU A 221 18.24 4.49 -11.97
C LEU A 221 18.19 2.97 -12.20
N ASP A 222 19.02 2.21 -11.48
CA ASP A 222 19.07 0.75 -11.59
C ASP A 222 17.78 0.10 -11.06
N PHE A 223 17.19 0.65 -10.01
CA PHE A 223 15.90 0.20 -9.51
C PHE A 223 14.80 0.34 -10.58
N HIS A 224 14.71 1.50 -11.23
CA HIS A 224 13.74 1.70 -12.30
C HIS A 224 14.00 0.75 -13.48
N ARG A 225 15.25 0.64 -13.97
CA ARG A 225 15.61 -0.30 -15.06
C ARG A 225 15.22 -1.74 -14.74
N ARG A 226 15.36 -2.14 -13.48
CA ARG A 226 15.08 -3.50 -13.03
C ARG A 226 13.61 -3.80 -12.97
N TYR A 227 12.81 -2.91 -12.37
CA TYR A 227 11.43 -3.22 -12.03
C TYR A 227 10.39 -2.62 -12.98
N TYR A 228 10.67 -1.50 -13.65
CA TYR A 228 9.73 -0.80 -14.54
C TYR A 228 9.86 -1.29 -15.99
N HIS A 229 9.58 -2.54 -16.17
CA HIS A 229 9.65 -3.20 -17.47
C HIS A 229 8.33 -3.95 -17.73
N PRO A 230 7.84 -4.03 -19.00
CA PRO A 230 6.61 -4.76 -19.30
C PRO A 230 6.55 -6.19 -18.75
N SER A 231 7.69 -6.91 -18.69
CA SER A 231 7.74 -8.27 -18.13
C SER A 231 7.41 -8.35 -16.62
N ASN A 232 7.44 -7.23 -15.91
CA ASN A 232 7.09 -7.10 -14.49
C ASN A 232 5.79 -6.30 -14.29
N SER A 233 5.10 -5.93 -15.38
CA SER A 233 3.91 -5.07 -15.30
C SER A 233 2.62 -5.88 -15.13
N PHE A 234 1.71 -5.30 -14.35
CA PHE A 234 0.35 -5.73 -14.12
C PHE A 234 -0.57 -4.57 -14.54
N ILE A 235 -1.28 -4.74 -15.65
CA ILE A 235 -2.11 -3.71 -16.27
C ILE A 235 -3.57 -4.05 -16.07
N TYR A 236 -4.32 -3.17 -15.44
CA TYR A 236 -5.75 -3.33 -15.19
C TYR A 236 -6.56 -2.32 -16.00
N LEU A 237 -7.63 -2.79 -16.63
CA LEU A 237 -8.61 -1.98 -17.36
C LEU A 237 -10.03 -2.33 -16.91
N TYR A 238 -10.84 -1.30 -16.63
CA TYR A 238 -12.22 -1.45 -16.16
C TYR A 238 -13.16 -0.51 -16.92
N GLY A 239 -14.40 -0.93 -17.10
CA GLY A 239 -15.52 -0.10 -17.56
C GLY A 239 -16.06 -0.46 -18.94
N ASP A 240 -16.85 0.46 -19.51
CA ASP A 240 -17.51 0.33 -20.82
C ASP A 240 -16.56 0.69 -22.00
N LEU A 241 -15.31 0.26 -21.92
CA LEU A 241 -14.26 0.50 -22.90
C LEU A 241 -14.41 -0.40 -24.14
N ASP A 242 -13.92 0.07 -25.30
CA ASP A 242 -13.46 -0.83 -26.37
C ASP A 242 -12.13 -1.46 -25.93
N MET A 243 -12.23 -2.62 -25.28
CA MET A 243 -11.06 -3.29 -24.72
C MET A 243 -10.07 -3.73 -25.82
N ALA A 244 -10.57 -4.17 -26.97
CA ALA A 244 -9.72 -4.59 -28.08
C ALA A 244 -8.92 -3.41 -28.66
N GLU A 245 -9.51 -2.24 -28.76
CA GLU A 245 -8.80 -1.01 -29.16
C GLU A 245 -7.73 -0.62 -28.15
N ARG A 246 -8.04 -0.67 -26.86
CA ARG A 246 -7.05 -0.38 -25.80
C ARG A 246 -5.90 -1.38 -25.80
N LEU A 247 -6.18 -2.67 -26.00
CA LEU A 247 -5.15 -3.70 -26.12
C LEU A 247 -4.25 -3.51 -27.36
N ARG A 248 -4.81 -3.15 -28.52
CA ARG A 248 -3.99 -2.78 -29.72
C ARG A 248 -3.11 -1.58 -29.43
N TYR A 249 -3.67 -0.56 -28.78
CA TYR A 249 -2.89 0.62 -28.41
C TYR A 249 -1.74 0.27 -27.47
N LEU A 250 -1.97 -0.57 -26.44
CA LEU A 250 -0.93 -1.06 -25.51
C LEU A 250 0.19 -1.79 -26.26
N ASP A 251 -0.17 -2.71 -27.16
CA ASP A 251 0.80 -3.46 -27.96
C ASP A 251 1.61 -2.53 -28.87
N GLU A 252 0.94 -1.81 -29.76
CA GLU A 252 1.58 -1.02 -30.81
C GLU A 252 2.39 0.16 -30.26
N SER A 253 1.89 0.83 -29.23
CA SER A 253 2.50 2.04 -28.70
C SER A 253 3.60 1.77 -27.69
N TYR A 254 3.52 0.65 -26.93
CA TYR A 254 4.42 0.38 -25.82
C TYR A 254 4.98 -1.06 -25.83
N LEU A 255 4.15 -2.09 -25.65
CA LEU A 255 4.62 -3.42 -25.28
C LEU A 255 5.45 -4.10 -26.37
N SER A 256 5.06 -3.96 -27.65
CA SER A 256 5.78 -4.58 -28.78
C SER A 256 7.22 -4.06 -28.96
N LYS A 257 7.56 -2.93 -28.35
CA LYS A 257 8.90 -2.32 -28.40
C LYS A 257 9.91 -3.01 -27.48
N TYR A 258 9.44 -3.87 -26.59
CA TYR A 258 10.25 -4.56 -25.59
C TYR A 258 10.34 -6.06 -25.89
N GLU A 259 11.44 -6.66 -25.43
CA GLU A 259 11.60 -8.11 -25.39
C GLU A 259 11.28 -8.65 -23.99
N ARG A 260 11.02 -9.95 -23.85
CA ARG A 260 10.81 -10.58 -22.54
C ARG A 260 12.10 -10.61 -21.74
N LEU A 261 12.04 -10.15 -20.50
CA LEU A 261 13.12 -10.25 -19.52
C LEU A 261 12.72 -11.15 -18.36
N ALA A 262 13.68 -11.91 -17.84
CA ALA A 262 13.53 -12.57 -16.55
C ALA A 262 13.87 -11.56 -15.45
N ILE A 263 12.86 -11.18 -14.67
CA ILE A 263 12.98 -10.18 -13.59
C ILE A 263 12.70 -10.89 -12.27
N ASP A 264 13.67 -10.84 -11.37
CA ASP A 264 13.53 -11.34 -10.02
C ASP A 264 12.78 -10.29 -9.16
N SER A 265 11.48 -10.37 -9.18
CA SER A 265 10.56 -9.48 -8.46
C SER A 265 9.53 -10.24 -7.63
N ALA A 266 9.59 -11.57 -7.63
CA ALA A 266 8.64 -12.38 -6.88
C ALA A 266 8.75 -12.10 -5.38
N ILE A 267 7.59 -11.89 -4.76
CA ILE A 267 7.53 -11.69 -3.31
C ILE A 267 7.60 -13.07 -2.64
N PRO A 268 8.66 -13.38 -1.90
CA PRO A 268 8.76 -14.70 -1.25
C PRO A 268 7.71 -14.83 -0.13
N VAL A 269 7.43 -16.07 0.28
CA VAL A 269 6.69 -16.30 1.53
C VAL A 269 7.66 -16.06 2.70
N PRO A 270 7.33 -15.20 3.65
CA PRO A 270 8.21 -14.95 4.80
C PRO A 270 8.45 -16.23 5.61
N LYS A 271 9.69 -16.47 6.02
CA LYS A 271 10.02 -17.59 6.90
C LYS A 271 9.35 -17.41 8.26
N ARG A 272 8.91 -18.50 8.87
CA ARG A 272 8.42 -18.46 10.28
C ARG A 272 9.53 -17.95 11.19
N LEU A 273 9.16 -17.23 12.22
CA LEU A 273 10.06 -16.87 13.32
C LEU A 273 10.50 -18.15 14.05
N GLY A 274 11.76 -18.22 14.47
CA GLY A 274 12.26 -19.38 15.21
C GLY A 274 11.73 -19.45 16.64
N ALA A 275 11.30 -18.31 17.18
CA ALA A 275 10.67 -18.11 18.48
C ALA A 275 9.97 -16.75 18.49
N PRO A 276 9.05 -16.51 19.44
CA PRO A 276 8.47 -15.19 19.64
C PRO A 276 9.53 -14.10 19.86
N VAL A 277 9.32 -12.94 19.25
CA VAL A 277 10.25 -11.80 19.30
C VAL A 277 9.72 -10.73 20.24
N SER A 278 10.58 -10.09 21.03
CA SER A 278 10.21 -8.91 21.83
C SER A 278 11.21 -7.78 21.57
N VAL A 279 10.68 -6.63 21.15
CA VAL A 279 11.45 -5.44 20.78
C VAL A 279 10.97 -4.24 21.58
N SER A 280 11.91 -3.41 22.03
CA SER A 280 11.60 -2.11 22.63
C SER A 280 12.32 -1.02 21.84
N ARG A 281 11.61 0.04 21.47
CA ARG A 281 12.11 1.17 20.69
C ARG A 281 11.79 2.49 21.39
N PRO A 282 12.71 3.46 21.40
CA PRO A 282 12.40 4.80 21.87
C PRO A 282 11.65 5.59 20.80
N TYR A 283 10.75 6.46 21.22
CA TYR A 283 10.17 7.50 20.37
C TYR A 283 10.23 8.86 21.06
N SER A 284 10.20 9.94 20.30
CA SER A 284 10.38 11.30 20.83
C SER A 284 9.06 11.89 21.28
N ILE A 285 9.05 12.48 22.48
CA ILE A 285 7.94 13.28 23.01
C ILE A 285 8.35 14.74 23.17
N GLY A 286 7.36 15.65 23.21
CA GLY A 286 7.55 17.07 23.47
C GLY A 286 7.99 17.36 24.91
N GLU A 287 8.58 18.55 25.13
CA GLU A 287 9.07 18.97 26.46
C GLU A 287 7.95 19.01 27.54
N THR A 288 6.71 19.25 27.13
CA THR A 288 5.54 19.39 28.02
C THR A 288 4.74 18.10 28.19
N GLU A 289 5.05 17.06 27.43
CA GLU A 289 4.33 15.78 27.48
C GLU A 289 4.79 14.94 28.67
N SER A 290 3.87 14.15 29.23
CA SER A 290 4.17 13.27 30.36
C SER A 290 4.77 11.94 29.86
N GLU A 291 5.87 11.50 30.48
CA GLU A 291 6.45 10.18 30.21
C GLU A 291 5.69 9.05 30.92
N GLU A 292 4.86 9.35 31.93
CA GLU A 292 4.28 8.34 32.83
C GLU A 292 3.28 7.42 32.11
N ARG A 293 2.47 8.01 31.20
CA ARG A 293 1.46 7.29 30.41
C ARG A 293 1.67 7.61 28.94
N ALA A 294 2.75 7.10 28.38
CA ALA A 294 3.13 7.38 27.00
C ALA A 294 3.76 6.15 26.32
N ALA A 295 3.68 4.96 26.92
CA ALA A 295 4.13 3.74 26.28
C ALA A 295 3.06 3.20 25.32
N TYR A 296 3.51 2.58 24.23
CA TYR A 296 2.69 1.77 23.34
C TYR A 296 3.13 0.33 23.48
N VAL A 297 2.21 -0.59 23.56
CA VAL A 297 2.50 -2.03 23.58
C VAL A 297 1.63 -2.72 22.54
N SER A 298 2.26 -3.38 21.59
CA SER A 298 1.60 -4.07 20.49
C SER A 298 1.96 -5.55 20.48
N LEU A 299 0.95 -6.42 20.41
CA LEU A 299 1.04 -7.85 20.14
C LEU A 299 0.67 -8.08 18.68
N ASN A 300 1.56 -8.70 17.91
CA ASN A 300 1.43 -8.84 16.46
C ASN A 300 1.67 -10.31 16.08
N LEU A 301 0.64 -10.98 15.58
CA LEU A 301 0.67 -12.41 15.27
C LEU A 301 0.53 -12.61 13.76
N ARG A 302 1.50 -13.23 13.11
CA ARG A 302 1.40 -13.59 11.68
C ARG A 302 0.39 -14.71 11.53
N VAL A 303 -0.73 -14.41 10.86
CA VAL A 303 -1.87 -15.34 10.75
C VAL A 303 -2.09 -15.82 9.31
N GLY A 304 -1.56 -15.11 8.30
CA GLY A 304 -1.77 -15.48 6.89
C GLY A 304 -3.19 -15.19 6.41
N GLY A 305 -3.70 -16.04 5.52
CA GLY A 305 -5.06 -15.94 4.99
C GLY A 305 -5.20 -15.07 3.74
N GLN A 306 -4.14 -14.38 3.26
CA GLN A 306 -4.23 -13.46 2.11
C GLN A 306 -4.78 -14.11 0.84
N LEU A 307 -4.44 -15.35 0.58
CA LEU A 307 -4.87 -16.09 -0.62
C LEU A 307 -5.98 -17.11 -0.35
N ASP A 308 -6.59 -17.09 0.83
CA ASP A 308 -7.79 -17.86 1.17
C ASP A 308 -8.94 -16.89 1.44
N PRO A 309 -9.96 -16.80 0.56
CA PRO A 309 -11.06 -15.84 0.74
C PRO A 309 -11.89 -16.06 2.00
N VAL A 310 -11.97 -17.29 2.49
CA VAL A 310 -12.74 -17.62 3.71
C VAL A 310 -11.99 -17.16 4.94
N GLU A 311 -10.70 -17.51 5.07
CA GLU A 311 -9.85 -17.05 6.17
C GLU A 311 -9.69 -15.53 6.16
N TYR A 312 -9.44 -14.94 4.98
CA TYR A 312 -9.34 -13.49 4.80
C TYR A 312 -10.56 -12.76 5.35
N SER A 313 -11.76 -13.21 4.95
CA SER A 313 -13.01 -12.59 5.40
C SER A 313 -13.35 -12.93 6.86
N ALA A 314 -12.93 -14.10 7.35
CA ALA A 314 -13.12 -14.47 8.74
C ALA A 314 -12.26 -13.62 9.67
N TYR A 315 -10.99 -13.35 9.33
CA TYR A 315 -10.15 -12.43 10.12
C TYR A 315 -10.70 -11.00 10.10
N GLN A 316 -11.27 -10.54 8.99
CA GLN A 316 -11.94 -9.22 8.95
C GLN A 316 -13.18 -9.18 9.87
N ALA A 317 -13.94 -10.27 9.94
CA ALA A 317 -15.07 -10.35 10.86
C ALA A 317 -14.60 -10.39 12.33
N LEU A 318 -13.55 -11.15 12.65
CA LEU A 318 -12.93 -11.17 13.97
C LEU A 318 -12.35 -9.81 14.37
N ASP A 319 -11.66 -9.14 13.47
CA ASP A 319 -11.15 -7.78 13.67
C ASP A 319 -12.29 -6.83 14.11
N TYR A 320 -13.39 -6.87 13.40
CA TYR A 320 -14.54 -6.03 13.73
C TYR A 320 -15.12 -6.37 15.12
N VAL A 321 -15.37 -7.63 15.41
CA VAL A 321 -15.99 -8.07 16.67
C VAL A 321 -15.08 -7.88 17.88
N LEU A 322 -13.78 -8.07 17.70
CA LEU A 322 -12.81 -7.97 18.79
C LEU A 322 -12.40 -6.53 19.11
N LEU A 323 -12.29 -5.66 18.09
CA LEU A 323 -11.65 -4.35 18.25
C LEU A 323 -12.46 -3.14 17.77
N LYS A 324 -13.42 -3.30 16.83
CA LYS A 324 -14.02 -2.15 16.11
C LYS A 324 -15.53 -1.96 16.30
N ALA A 325 -16.24 -3.02 16.65
CA ALA A 325 -17.68 -2.93 16.87
C ALA A 325 -18.01 -2.13 18.14
N PRO A 326 -19.15 -1.45 18.20
CA PRO A 326 -19.69 -1.01 19.47
C PRO A 326 -19.87 -2.22 20.42
N GLY A 327 -19.24 -2.20 21.58
CA GLY A 327 -19.19 -3.36 22.48
C GLY A 327 -18.14 -4.40 22.08
N ALA A 328 -17.08 -3.98 21.39
CA ALA A 328 -16.00 -4.87 20.94
C ALA A 328 -15.29 -5.53 22.12
N LEU A 329 -15.21 -6.86 22.08
CA LEU A 329 -14.87 -7.71 23.22
C LEU A 329 -13.51 -7.43 23.86
N LEU A 330 -12.48 -7.20 23.05
CA LEU A 330 -11.14 -6.88 23.57
C LEU A 330 -11.01 -5.39 23.89
N HIS A 331 -11.47 -4.53 22.96
CA HIS A 331 -11.35 -3.08 23.11
C HIS A 331 -11.98 -2.60 24.42
N ASP A 332 -13.28 -2.88 24.62
CA ASP A 332 -14.03 -2.33 25.76
C ASP A 332 -13.52 -2.91 27.09
N ALA A 333 -13.24 -4.22 27.17
CA ALA A 333 -12.72 -4.83 28.38
C ALA A 333 -11.36 -4.26 28.79
N LEU A 334 -10.44 -4.08 27.84
CA LEU A 334 -9.10 -3.55 28.11
C LEU A 334 -9.13 -2.07 28.51
N ILE A 335 -10.01 -1.27 27.88
CA ILE A 335 -10.20 0.13 28.25
C ILE A 335 -10.84 0.26 29.64
N GLU A 336 -11.87 -0.50 29.96
CA GLU A 336 -12.52 -0.48 31.28
C GLU A 336 -11.56 -0.90 32.41
N GLU A 337 -10.63 -1.80 32.13
CA GLU A 337 -9.58 -2.23 33.07
C GLU A 337 -8.39 -1.24 33.15
N GLY A 338 -8.38 -0.16 32.34
CA GLY A 338 -7.40 0.93 32.40
C GLY A 338 -6.09 0.65 31.67
N PHE A 339 -6.13 -0.20 30.66
CA PHE A 339 -4.99 -0.42 29.77
C PHE A 339 -4.93 0.64 28.67
N GLY A 340 -4.38 1.80 29.01
CA GLY A 340 -4.17 2.90 28.07
C GLY A 340 -5.40 3.80 27.89
N ASP A 341 -5.31 4.68 26.91
CA ASP A 341 -6.37 5.60 26.51
C ASP A 341 -7.09 5.11 25.26
N ASP A 342 -6.48 4.18 24.52
CA ASP A 342 -7.03 3.54 23.33
C ASP A 342 -6.45 2.14 23.14
N VAL A 343 -7.27 1.23 22.61
CA VAL A 343 -6.88 -0.13 22.18
C VAL A 343 -7.33 -0.32 20.75
N TYR A 344 -6.39 -0.51 19.84
CA TYR A 344 -6.65 -0.58 18.41
C TYR A 344 -5.81 -1.66 17.73
N GLY A 345 -6.02 -1.84 16.44
CA GLY A 345 -5.33 -2.81 15.61
C GLY A 345 -6.29 -3.52 14.66
N GLY A 346 -6.09 -4.82 14.50
CA GLY A 346 -6.92 -5.67 13.67
C GLY A 346 -6.13 -6.50 12.68
N TYR A 347 -6.78 -6.94 11.61
CA TYR A 347 -6.20 -7.75 10.56
C TYR A 347 -5.48 -6.88 9.55
N ALA A 348 -4.15 -6.76 9.68
CA ALA A 348 -3.27 -6.06 8.75
C ALA A 348 -3.05 -6.93 7.51
N ASN A 349 -3.83 -6.69 6.47
CA ASN A 349 -3.83 -7.41 5.20
C ASN A 349 -3.18 -6.58 4.06
N GLY A 350 -3.31 -7.05 2.81
CA GLY A 350 -2.73 -6.36 1.64
C GLY A 350 -1.25 -6.65 1.44
N ILE A 351 -0.68 -7.55 2.22
CA ILE A 351 0.65 -8.15 2.07
C ILE A 351 0.53 -9.66 1.94
N ARG A 352 1.60 -10.34 1.48
CA ARG A 352 1.56 -11.79 1.22
C ARG A 352 1.29 -12.64 2.47
N GLU A 353 1.73 -12.19 3.62
CA GLU A 353 1.55 -12.85 4.92
C GLU A 353 0.97 -11.85 5.93
N PRO A 354 -0.35 -11.69 5.98
CA PRO A 354 -1.01 -10.83 6.95
C PRO A 354 -0.74 -11.18 8.41
N TYR A 355 -0.90 -10.18 9.27
CA TYR A 355 -0.82 -10.38 10.72
C TYR A 355 -2.01 -9.75 11.43
N PHE A 356 -2.30 -10.25 12.63
CA PHE A 356 -3.30 -9.68 13.51
C PHE A 356 -2.61 -8.86 14.60
N GLN A 357 -3.00 -7.60 14.73
CA GLN A 357 -2.41 -6.63 15.64
C GLN A 357 -3.38 -6.30 16.78
N ILE A 358 -2.86 -6.23 18.00
CA ILE A 358 -3.58 -5.73 19.19
C ILE A 358 -2.63 -4.76 19.90
N THR A 359 -2.96 -3.48 19.87
CA THR A 359 -2.12 -2.40 20.38
C THR A 359 -2.86 -1.62 21.45
N ALA A 360 -2.24 -1.40 22.59
CA ALA A 360 -2.67 -0.42 23.57
C ALA A 360 -1.75 0.80 23.56
N LYS A 361 -2.32 1.97 23.66
CA LYS A 361 -1.65 3.27 23.54
C LYS A 361 -1.80 4.07 24.83
N HIS A 362 -0.73 4.79 25.20
CA HIS A 362 -0.64 5.57 26.42
C HIS A 362 -0.76 4.73 27.71
N LEU A 363 -0.09 3.57 27.74
CA LEU A 363 0.08 2.79 28.96
C LEU A 363 1.19 3.36 29.86
N ARG A 364 1.17 2.95 31.12
CA ARG A 364 2.40 2.96 31.93
C ARG A 364 3.28 1.79 31.49
N ARG A 365 4.57 2.00 31.43
CA ARG A 365 5.52 0.99 30.96
C ARG A 365 5.45 -0.32 31.74
N GLU A 366 5.19 -0.23 33.05
CA GLU A 366 5.05 -1.37 33.96
C GLU A 366 3.79 -2.22 33.67
N GLN A 367 2.83 -1.70 32.93
CA GLN A 367 1.62 -2.42 32.56
C GLN A 367 1.82 -3.39 31.38
N LYS A 368 2.96 -3.36 30.69
CA LYS A 368 3.24 -4.22 29.53
C LYS A 368 2.88 -5.69 29.76
N ASP A 369 3.47 -6.30 30.77
CA ASP A 369 3.27 -7.75 31.02
C ASP A 369 1.85 -8.06 31.48
N SER A 370 1.21 -7.15 32.22
CA SER A 370 -0.19 -7.31 32.64
C SER A 370 -1.15 -7.16 31.46
N PHE A 371 -0.90 -6.22 30.54
CA PHE A 371 -1.66 -6.07 29.30
C PHE A 371 -1.58 -7.34 28.44
N LEU A 372 -0.38 -7.82 28.12
CA LEU A 372 -0.19 -9.03 27.32
C LEU A 372 -0.84 -10.27 27.92
N ARG A 373 -0.76 -10.42 29.24
CA ARG A 373 -1.44 -11.49 29.97
C ARG A 373 -2.95 -11.35 29.85
N ARG A 374 -3.48 -10.15 30.06
CA ARG A 374 -4.93 -9.92 30.02
C ARG A 374 -5.52 -10.12 28.62
N VAL A 375 -4.81 -9.69 27.57
CA VAL A 375 -5.19 -10.00 26.18
C VAL A 375 -5.31 -11.52 25.99
N ARG A 376 -4.32 -12.30 26.48
CA ARG A 376 -4.37 -13.75 26.35
C ARG A 376 -5.51 -14.39 27.17
N GLU A 377 -5.78 -13.89 28.37
CA GLU A 377 -6.91 -14.34 29.21
C GLU A 377 -8.25 -14.07 28.50
N LEU A 378 -8.47 -12.85 28.01
CA LEU A 378 -9.69 -12.48 27.29
C LEU A 378 -9.90 -13.32 26.03
N LEU A 379 -8.84 -13.50 25.21
CA LEU A 379 -8.92 -14.38 24.04
C LEU A 379 -9.24 -15.84 24.43
N THR A 380 -8.74 -16.32 25.58
CA THR A 380 -9.05 -17.67 26.09
C THR A 380 -10.51 -17.75 26.54
N GLU A 381 -10.97 -16.78 27.33
CA GLU A 381 -12.38 -16.67 27.74
C GLU A 381 -13.31 -16.66 26.51
N ILE A 382 -13.02 -15.84 25.51
CA ILE A 382 -13.81 -15.77 24.26
C ILE A 382 -13.80 -17.11 23.51
N ALA A 383 -12.65 -17.78 23.42
CA ALA A 383 -12.52 -19.06 22.71
C ALA A 383 -13.20 -20.23 23.46
N GLU A 384 -13.35 -20.15 24.79
CA GLU A 384 -13.98 -21.17 25.63
C GLU A 384 -15.49 -20.94 25.79
N ASP A 385 -15.89 -19.70 26.07
CA ASP A 385 -17.29 -19.33 26.32
C ASP A 385 -18.09 -19.16 25.01
N GLY A 386 -17.39 -18.97 23.89
CA GLY A 386 -17.96 -18.72 22.57
C GLY A 386 -18.15 -17.23 22.26
N LEU A 387 -18.14 -16.92 20.97
CA LEU A 387 -18.43 -15.59 20.44
C LEU A 387 -19.94 -15.35 20.39
N ASP A 388 -20.34 -14.08 20.54
CA ASP A 388 -21.72 -13.69 20.25
C ASP A 388 -22.02 -13.89 18.77
N HIS A 389 -22.85 -14.91 18.48
CA HIS A 389 -23.26 -15.25 17.11
C HIS A 389 -24.03 -14.11 16.43
N GLU A 390 -24.80 -13.30 17.17
CA GLU A 390 -25.54 -12.18 16.58
C GLU A 390 -24.58 -11.08 16.13
N MET A 391 -23.53 -10.81 16.91
CA MET A 391 -22.49 -9.84 16.55
C MET A 391 -21.66 -10.32 15.36
N LEU A 392 -21.27 -11.60 15.30
CA LEU A 392 -20.58 -12.18 14.14
C LEU A 392 -21.45 -12.13 12.87
N LEU A 393 -22.73 -12.50 12.99
CA LEU A 393 -23.65 -12.43 11.85
C LEU A 393 -23.88 -10.99 11.39
N ALA A 394 -23.92 -10.03 12.31
CA ALA A 394 -24.00 -8.61 11.97
C ALA A 394 -22.76 -8.15 11.21
N ALA A 395 -21.54 -8.54 11.66
CA ALA A 395 -20.30 -8.25 10.97
C ALA A 395 -20.28 -8.81 9.54
N ILE A 396 -20.65 -10.09 9.38
CA ILE A 396 -20.71 -10.76 8.07
C ILE A 396 -21.74 -10.10 7.16
N ASN A 397 -22.93 -9.78 7.68
CA ASN A 397 -24.01 -9.14 6.92
C ASN A 397 -23.59 -7.72 6.48
N MET A 398 -22.90 -6.97 7.33
CA MET A 398 -22.39 -5.64 7.00
C MET A 398 -21.33 -5.72 5.91
N ALA A 399 -20.41 -6.69 5.99
CA ALA A 399 -19.39 -6.92 4.96
C ALA A 399 -20.04 -7.29 3.60
N GLU A 400 -21.03 -8.19 3.60
CA GLU A 400 -21.79 -8.53 2.40
C GLU A 400 -22.53 -7.33 1.82
N PHE A 401 -23.20 -6.55 2.67
CA PHE A 401 -23.93 -5.35 2.24
C PHE A 401 -22.98 -4.37 1.54
N ARG A 402 -21.83 -4.07 2.15
CA ARG A 402 -20.80 -3.20 1.56
C ARG A 402 -20.29 -3.73 0.22
N ALA A 403 -20.01 -5.03 0.12
CA ALA A 403 -19.55 -5.65 -1.13
C ALA A 403 -20.62 -5.58 -2.24
N ARG A 404 -21.92 -5.74 -1.90
CA ARG A 404 -23.03 -5.68 -2.86
C ARG A 404 -23.38 -4.27 -3.30
N GLU A 405 -23.42 -3.33 -2.35
CA GLU A 405 -23.71 -1.91 -2.65
C GLU A 405 -22.59 -1.27 -3.45
N ALA A 406 -21.35 -1.70 -3.23
CA ALA A 406 -20.16 -1.18 -3.89
C ALA A 406 -20.10 0.36 -3.85
N ASN A 407 -20.52 0.94 -2.73
CA ASN A 407 -20.43 2.37 -2.47
C ASN A 407 -19.16 2.65 -1.67
N PHE A 408 -18.15 3.16 -2.34
CA PHE A 408 -16.84 3.46 -1.80
C PHE A 408 -16.61 4.98 -1.64
N GLY A 409 -17.68 5.73 -1.38
CA GLY A 409 -17.61 7.19 -1.24
C GLY A 409 -17.19 7.89 -2.52
N SER A 410 -16.12 8.67 -2.47
CA SER A 410 -15.58 9.38 -3.64
C SER A 410 -14.74 8.49 -4.57
N ALA A 411 -14.31 7.31 -4.13
CA ALA A 411 -13.50 6.41 -4.93
C ALA A 411 -14.31 5.71 -6.03
N PRO A 412 -13.87 5.72 -7.29
CA PRO A 412 -14.50 4.94 -8.35
C PRO A 412 -14.53 3.45 -7.99
N LYS A 413 -15.67 2.78 -8.13
CA LYS A 413 -15.76 1.35 -7.79
C LYS A 413 -14.80 0.47 -8.59
N GLY A 414 -14.56 0.81 -9.87
CA GLY A 414 -13.59 0.10 -10.70
C GLY A 414 -12.15 0.23 -10.18
N LEU A 415 -11.80 1.35 -9.54
CA LEU A 415 -10.52 1.52 -8.86
C LEU A 415 -10.40 0.56 -7.68
N VAL A 416 -11.41 0.50 -6.82
CA VAL A 416 -11.40 -0.40 -5.65
C VAL A 416 -11.30 -1.86 -6.08
N TYR A 417 -12.06 -2.29 -7.10
CA TYR A 417 -11.94 -3.63 -7.66
C TYR A 417 -10.55 -3.92 -8.24
N GLY A 418 -9.94 -2.92 -8.91
CA GLY A 418 -8.58 -3.05 -9.40
C GLY A 418 -7.59 -3.27 -8.26
N LEU A 419 -7.60 -2.42 -7.22
CA LEU A 419 -6.72 -2.56 -6.06
C LEU A 419 -6.91 -3.89 -5.33
N GLN A 420 -8.15 -4.34 -5.14
CA GLN A 420 -8.44 -5.68 -4.59
C GLN A 420 -7.89 -6.81 -5.46
N SER A 421 -7.91 -6.65 -6.78
CA SER A 421 -7.29 -7.64 -7.68
C SER A 421 -5.79 -7.74 -7.49
N PHE A 422 -5.11 -6.63 -7.24
CA PHE A 422 -3.66 -6.62 -6.97
C PHE A 422 -3.29 -7.39 -5.70
N GLU A 423 -4.17 -7.50 -4.71
CA GLU A 423 -3.91 -8.20 -3.43
C GLU A 423 -3.69 -9.72 -3.59
N SER A 424 -4.08 -10.30 -4.71
CA SER A 424 -3.80 -11.70 -5.05
C SER A 424 -2.92 -11.81 -6.30
N TRP A 425 -3.15 -10.96 -7.28
CA TRP A 425 -2.57 -11.06 -8.61
C TRP A 425 -1.05 -10.89 -8.63
N ILE A 426 -0.51 -9.97 -7.82
CA ILE A 426 0.94 -9.78 -7.70
C ILE A 426 1.67 -10.98 -7.07
N TYR A 427 0.95 -11.91 -6.45
CA TYR A 427 1.47 -13.17 -5.92
C TYR A 427 1.26 -14.35 -6.88
N ASP A 428 0.97 -14.05 -8.16
CA ASP A 428 0.66 -15.01 -9.23
C ASP A 428 -0.62 -15.82 -9.01
N ALA A 429 -1.50 -15.38 -8.11
CA ALA A 429 -2.83 -15.94 -7.90
C ALA A 429 -3.86 -15.30 -8.85
N ASP A 430 -5.09 -15.79 -8.80
CA ASP A 430 -6.20 -15.32 -9.62
C ASP A 430 -6.57 -13.87 -9.29
N PRO A 431 -6.57 -12.93 -10.26
CA PRO A 431 -6.97 -11.55 -10.01
C PRO A 431 -8.43 -11.37 -9.56
N CYS A 432 -9.28 -12.38 -9.79
CA CYS A 432 -10.65 -12.37 -9.33
C CYS A 432 -10.85 -12.92 -7.91
N LEU A 433 -9.80 -13.34 -7.22
CA LEU A 433 -9.89 -14.07 -5.95
C LEU A 433 -10.76 -13.31 -4.92
N HIS A 434 -10.45 -12.06 -4.66
CA HIS A 434 -11.16 -11.21 -3.71
C HIS A 434 -12.41 -10.52 -4.29
N LEU A 435 -12.64 -10.65 -5.61
CA LEU A 435 -13.85 -10.15 -6.27
C LEU A 435 -15.00 -11.16 -6.28
N ARG A 436 -14.72 -12.45 -5.96
CA ARG A 436 -15.72 -13.50 -5.90
C ARG A 436 -16.25 -13.66 -4.50
N PHE A 437 -17.42 -13.17 -4.24
CA PHE A 437 -18.09 -13.37 -2.96
C PHE A 437 -19.39 -14.19 -3.05
N ALA A 438 -19.69 -14.77 -4.23
CA ALA A 438 -20.79 -15.71 -4.38
C ALA A 438 -20.58 -16.92 -3.45
N GLY A 439 -21.53 -17.15 -2.53
CA GLY A 439 -21.47 -18.23 -1.56
C GLY A 439 -20.48 -18.04 -0.39
N LEU A 440 -19.56 -17.08 -0.46
CA LEU A 440 -18.59 -16.82 0.59
C LEU A 440 -19.27 -16.43 1.91
N PHE A 441 -20.18 -15.46 1.85
CA PHE A 441 -20.89 -15.00 3.05
C PHE A 441 -21.85 -16.05 3.61
N ASP A 442 -22.45 -16.90 2.75
CA ASP A 442 -23.27 -18.03 3.20
C ASP A 442 -22.42 -19.09 3.91
N GLU A 443 -21.21 -19.32 3.40
CA GLU A 443 -20.23 -20.21 4.04
C GLU A 443 -19.79 -19.66 5.41
N LEU A 444 -19.48 -18.39 5.50
CA LEU A 444 -19.12 -17.75 6.77
C LEU A 444 -20.26 -17.84 7.79
N ARG A 445 -21.51 -17.58 7.39
CA ARG A 445 -22.69 -17.74 8.27
C ARG A 445 -22.83 -19.18 8.78
N ARG A 446 -22.61 -20.17 7.94
CA ARG A 446 -22.62 -21.58 8.36
C ARG A 446 -21.53 -21.87 9.38
N LYS A 447 -20.32 -21.32 9.16
CA LYS A 447 -19.18 -21.49 10.04
C LYS A 447 -19.37 -20.85 11.43
N VAL A 448 -20.21 -19.83 11.58
CA VAL A 448 -20.60 -19.29 12.89
C VAL A 448 -21.19 -20.37 13.80
N GLY A 449 -22.00 -21.28 13.27
CA GLY A 449 -22.59 -22.38 14.05
C GLY A 449 -21.65 -23.60 14.26
N GLU A 450 -20.42 -23.56 13.76
CA GLU A 450 -19.47 -24.68 13.77
C GLU A 450 -18.24 -24.43 14.65
N ASN A 451 -18.27 -23.42 15.53
CA ASN A 451 -17.14 -22.95 16.36
C ASN A 451 -15.88 -22.61 15.55
N TYR A 452 -16.04 -22.25 14.28
CA TYR A 452 -14.91 -21.98 13.39
C TYR A 452 -14.12 -20.75 13.84
N PHE A 453 -14.81 -19.70 14.26
CA PHE A 453 -14.19 -18.44 14.68
C PHE A 453 -13.45 -18.60 16.02
N GLU A 454 -14.01 -19.37 16.96
CA GLU A 454 -13.38 -19.73 18.23
C GLU A 454 -12.13 -20.59 18.01
N ASN A 455 -12.18 -21.53 17.07
CA ASN A 455 -11.01 -22.32 16.69
C ASN A 455 -9.94 -21.43 16.02
N LEU A 456 -10.35 -20.48 15.18
CA LEU A 456 -9.43 -19.53 14.55
C LEU A 456 -8.72 -18.66 15.61
N ILE A 457 -9.43 -18.19 16.64
CA ILE A 457 -8.83 -17.48 17.79
C ILE A 457 -7.84 -18.41 18.49
N ARG A 458 -8.22 -19.66 18.79
CA ARG A 458 -7.36 -20.62 19.50
C ARG A 458 -6.07 -20.90 18.71
N GLU A 459 -6.19 -21.28 17.44
CA GLU A 459 -5.07 -21.71 16.63
C GLU A 459 -4.17 -20.54 16.21
N ALA A 460 -4.77 -19.42 15.80
CA ALA A 460 -4.04 -18.29 15.19
C ALA A 460 -3.63 -17.20 16.19
N LEU A 461 -4.36 -17.00 17.29
CA LEU A 461 -4.07 -15.93 18.24
C LEU A 461 -3.53 -16.44 19.60
N LEU A 462 -3.88 -17.65 20.02
CA LEU A 462 -3.45 -18.20 21.33
C LEU A 462 -2.28 -19.18 21.22
N GLU A 463 -2.34 -20.14 20.28
CA GLU A 463 -1.34 -21.22 20.13
C GLU A 463 -0.24 -20.85 19.13
N ASN A 464 -0.39 -19.75 18.43
CA ASN A 464 0.55 -19.29 17.41
C ASN A 464 1.82 -18.73 18.07
N GLU A 465 2.97 -19.36 17.80
CA GLU A 465 4.28 -18.88 18.23
C GLU A 465 4.96 -17.92 17.24
N ASN A 466 4.31 -17.63 16.11
CA ASN A 466 4.85 -16.77 15.06
C ASN A 466 4.42 -15.31 15.27
N TYR A 467 4.87 -14.70 16.37
CA TYR A 467 4.46 -13.38 16.79
C TYR A 467 5.62 -12.50 17.29
N ALA A 468 5.38 -11.20 17.28
CA ALA A 468 6.25 -10.21 17.89
C ALA A 468 5.49 -9.32 18.88
N VAL A 469 6.13 -8.99 20.00
CA VAL A 469 5.71 -7.96 20.95
C VAL A 469 6.59 -6.73 20.72
N VAL A 470 5.99 -5.61 20.41
CA VAL A 470 6.68 -4.33 20.21
C VAL A 470 6.26 -3.35 21.30
N GLU A 471 7.24 -2.77 21.97
CA GLU A 471 7.06 -1.70 22.94
C GLU A 471 7.69 -0.42 22.43
N LEU A 472 6.92 0.67 22.36
CA LEU A 472 7.50 2.01 22.26
C LEU A 472 7.50 2.67 23.64
N TYR A 473 8.61 3.32 23.96
CA TYR A 473 8.73 4.09 25.19
C TYR A 473 9.19 5.52 24.90
N PRO A 474 8.65 6.51 25.65
CA PRO A 474 8.95 7.90 25.40
C PRO A 474 10.38 8.24 25.80
N VAL A 475 11.02 9.11 25.01
CA VAL A 475 12.27 9.79 25.37
C VAL A 475 12.17 11.25 25.05
N ARG A 476 12.59 12.12 25.97
CA ARG A 476 12.69 13.56 25.70
C ARG A 476 13.92 13.82 24.84
N ARG A 477 13.73 14.40 23.68
CA ARG A 477 14.86 14.92 22.91
C ARG A 477 15.40 16.19 23.57
N GLY A 478 16.68 16.18 23.96
CA GLY A 478 17.41 17.41 24.25
C GLY A 478 17.43 18.31 23.02
N ARG A 479 17.32 19.63 23.19
CA ARG A 479 17.47 20.60 22.11
C ARG A 479 18.81 20.35 21.39
N GLY A 480 18.80 19.69 20.23
CA GLY A 480 19.99 19.50 19.39
C GLY A 480 20.27 18.12 18.85
N GLU A 481 19.60 17.05 19.31
CA GLU A 481 19.79 15.71 18.75
C GLU A 481 18.78 15.44 17.63
N THR A 482 19.17 15.76 16.40
CA THR A 482 18.67 15.04 15.23
C THR A 482 19.24 13.63 15.31
N ARG A 483 18.40 12.56 15.17
CA ARG A 483 18.84 11.20 14.84
C ARG A 483 19.51 11.29 13.46
N GLY A 484 20.76 11.53 13.42
CA GLY A 484 21.61 11.45 12.26
C GLY A 484 22.96 11.06 12.82
N LYS A 485 23.54 9.99 12.31
CA LYS A 485 24.99 9.90 12.33
C LYS A 485 25.48 11.24 11.82
N GLU A 486 25.95 12.13 12.73
CA GLU A 486 26.89 13.16 12.33
C GLU A 486 28.13 12.38 11.85
N GLY A 487 28.01 11.86 10.63
CA GLY A 487 29.16 11.41 9.89
C GLY A 487 30.00 12.65 9.71
N GLY A 488 31.12 12.69 10.40
CA GLY A 488 32.15 13.67 10.14
C GLY A 488 32.67 13.48 8.72
N ASP A 489 31.90 13.93 7.76
CA ASP A 489 32.41 14.29 6.45
C ASP A 489 32.83 15.75 6.54
N GLU A 490 34.05 15.95 6.97
CA GLU A 490 34.84 17.12 6.58
C GLU A 490 35.02 17.07 5.05
N CYS A 491 33.90 17.24 4.32
CA CYS A 491 33.96 17.50 2.88
C CYS A 491 34.14 18.99 2.68
N GLY A 492 35.26 19.28 2.10
CA GLY A 492 35.77 20.61 1.83
C GLY A 492 34.77 21.57 1.22
N GLY A 493 34.63 22.66 1.88
CA GLY A 493 34.38 24.00 1.36
C GLY A 493 33.00 24.29 0.78
N ALA A 494 32.38 25.33 1.32
CA ALA A 494 31.19 26.03 0.83
C ALA A 494 31.11 26.21 -0.71
N ALA A 495 32.23 26.17 -1.41
CA ALA A 495 32.33 26.30 -2.87
C ALA A 495 31.60 25.17 -3.66
N GLY A 496 31.51 23.95 -3.11
CA GLY A 496 30.80 22.84 -3.77
C GLY A 496 29.27 22.96 -3.67
N ALA A 497 28.76 23.46 -2.53
CA ALA A 497 27.33 23.62 -2.29
C ALA A 497 26.76 24.81 -3.08
N ASP A 498 27.55 25.86 -3.29
CA ASP A 498 27.13 27.06 -4.05
C ASP A 498 27.01 26.76 -5.57
N CYS A 499 27.83 25.85 -6.09
CA CYS A 499 27.76 25.40 -7.49
C CYS A 499 26.46 24.59 -7.76
N LEU A 500 25.98 23.80 -6.81
CA LEU A 500 24.70 23.07 -6.90
C LEU A 500 23.52 24.04 -6.85
N ARG A 501 23.60 25.08 -6.01
CA ARG A 501 22.53 26.08 -5.83
C ARG A 501 22.28 26.92 -7.07
N GLN A 502 23.30 27.34 -7.79
CA GLN A 502 23.14 28.12 -9.02
C GLN A 502 22.48 27.33 -10.15
N ARG A 503 22.60 26.00 -10.12
CA ARG A 503 21.92 25.12 -11.07
C ARG A 503 20.44 24.89 -10.73
N ASP A 504 20.06 24.92 -9.45
CA ASP A 504 18.71 24.52 -8.96
C ASP A 504 17.76 25.69 -8.75
N ALA A 505 18.22 26.96 -8.76
CA ALA A 505 17.40 28.16 -8.56
C ALA A 505 16.22 28.31 -9.57
N GLY A 506 16.20 27.53 -10.64
CA GLY A 506 15.09 27.48 -11.62
C GLY A 506 13.95 26.51 -11.24
N ILE A 507 14.07 25.71 -10.17
CA ILE A 507 13.15 24.59 -9.89
C ILE A 507 12.27 24.82 -8.63
N SER A 508 12.52 25.85 -7.83
CA SER A 508 11.91 26.07 -6.51
C SER A 508 10.47 26.60 -6.49
N GLY A 509 9.56 26.04 -7.27
CA GLY A 509 8.15 26.50 -7.31
C GLY A 509 7.09 25.45 -7.03
N CYS A 510 7.43 24.17 -6.86
CA CYS A 510 6.45 23.07 -6.91
C CYS A 510 6.02 22.50 -5.54
N GLY A 511 6.57 22.93 -4.43
CA GLY A 511 6.52 22.22 -3.15
C GLY A 511 5.33 22.48 -2.22
N ARG A 512 4.21 23.11 -2.61
CA ARG A 512 3.21 23.55 -1.60
C ARG A 512 1.81 22.95 -1.63
N GLN A 513 1.47 22.04 -2.51
CA GLN A 513 0.07 21.56 -2.61
C GLN A 513 -0.15 20.04 -2.54
N ARG A 514 0.87 19.21 -2.38
CA ARG A 514 0.69 17.76 -2.23
C ARG A 514 0.26 17.28 -0.83
N ARG A 515 -0.04 18.19 0.09
CA ARG A 515 -0.43 17.87 1.49
C ARG A 515 -1.80 17.17 1.65
N GLY A 516 -2.50 16.85 0.58
CA GLY A 516 -3.84 16.27 0.65
C GLY A 516 -3.98 14.81 0.25
N ALA A 517 -2.94 14.17 -0.29
CA ALA A 517 -3.12 12.85 -0.90
C ALA A 517 -2.47 11.69 -0.12
N SER A 518 -1.49 11.93 0.74
CA SER A 518 -0.77 10.86 1.44
C SER A 518 -1.42 10.39 2.74
N HIS A 519 -2.37 11.14 3.29
CA HIS A 519 -3.07 10.73 4.52
C HIS A 519 -4.38 9.98 4.31
N ASP A 520 -4.87 9.88 3.06
CA ASP A 520 -6.08 9.10 2.73
C ASP A 520 -5.78 7.65 2.28
N THR A 521 -4.54 7.18 2.39
CA THR A 521 -4.23 5.76 2.19
C THR A 521 -4.83 4.87 3.28
N ASP A 522 -5.26 5.43 4.40
CA ASP A 522 -6.05 4.72 5.41
C ASP A 522 -7.52 4.47 4.97
N ALA A 523 -7.98 5.06 3.87
CA ALA A 523 -9.34 4.85 3.34
C ALA A 523 -9.46 3.75 2.28
N LEU A 524 -8.35 3.18 1.77
CA LEU A 524 -8.31 2.11 0.76
C LEU A 524 -7.16 1.15 1.08
N PRO A 525 -7.30 -0.06 0.98
CA PRO A 525 -7.98 -1.19 1.57
C PRO A 525 -7.35 -1.75 2.86
N ARG A 526 -7.09 -0.96 3.85
CA ARG A 526 -7.04 -1.50 5.22
C ARG A 526 -8.49 -1.78 5.59
N GLY A 527 -8.97 -3.01 5.36
CA GLY A 527 -10.32 -3.51 5.50
C GLY A 527 -11.33 -2.52 6.05
N PHE A 528 -12.30 -2.12 5.28
CA PHE A 528 -13.58 -1.46 5.63
C PHE A 528 -13.69 -0.88 7.06
N GLY A 529 -12.84 0.05 7.42
CA GLY A 529 -12.92 0.79 8.68
C GLY A 529 -13.79 2.04 8.52
N GLY A 530 -14.91 2.09 9.23
CA GLY A 530 -15.84 3.20 9.15
C GLY A 530 -15.28 4.49 9.73
N GLY A 531 -15.63 5.58 9.10
CA GLY A 531 -15.64 6.93 9.61
C GLY A 531 -16.79 7.65 8.95
N GLU A 532 -17.60 8.35 9.73
CA GLU A 532 -18.90 8.98 9.46
C GLU A 532 -19.09 9.56 8.07
#